data_9b02b82569eaf175408cac187aa328e4
#
_entry.id   9b02b82569eaf175408cac187aa328e4
#
_cell.length_a   1.000
_cell.length_b   1.000
_cell.length_c   1.000
_cell.angle_alpha   90.00
_cell.angle_beta   90.00
_cell.angle_gamma   90.00
#
_symmetry.space_group_name_H-M   'P 1'
#
loop_
_entity.id
_entity.type
_entity.pdbx_description
1 polymer ?
#
loop_
_entity_poly.entity_id
_entity_poly.type
_entity_poly.pdbx_seq_one_letter_code
_entity_poly.pdbx_strand_id
1 'polypeptide(L)'
;MDRLNDNAGNFKRNSNAIIGANFETSTPSQAQILTKNWIENLNYRLELCKNDDEKLLEILNSHIEFERIHPFSDGNGRTGRLIMMYLCFQEKITPFVIEKEDIALYMSYLREQNVDIIFEKVKELQKFEQKRIDKF
;
A
#
# COMPACT_ATOMS: atom_id res chain seq x y z
N MET A 1 -12.21 10.57 -8.00
CA MET A 1 -12.87 10.23 -6.73
C MET A 1 -14.07 11.11 -6.41
N ASP A 2 -14.06 12.35 -6.86
CA ASP A 2 -15.12 13.33 -6.51
C ASP A 2 -16.53 12.92 -6.92
N ARG A 3 -16.65 12.02 -7.88
CA ARG A 3 -17.96 11.53 -8.37
C ARG A 3 -18.49 10.32 -7.61
N LEU A 4 -17.68 9.72 -6.73
CA LEU A 4 -17.99 8.45 -6.07
C LEU A 4 -18.47 8.62 -4.65
N ASN A 5 -18.18 9.76 -4.03
CA ASN A 5 -18.43 9.96 -2.61
C ASN A 5 -18.40 11.45 -2.29
N ASP A 6 -19.39 11.92 -1.53
CA ASP A 6 -19.46 13.33 -1.12
C ASP A 6 -18.26 13.77 -0.26
N ASN A 7 -17.56 12.82 0.36
CA ASN A 7 -16.40 13.09 1.20
C ASN A 7 -15.06 12.90 0.45
N ALA A 8 -15.12 12.74 -0.88
CA ALA A 8 -13.92 12.54 -1.71
C ALA A 8 -12.96 13.74 -1.57
N GLY A 9 -11.66 13.44 -1.54
CA GLY A 9 -10.62 14.45 -1.37
C GLY A 9 -10.36 14.88 0.07
N ASN A 10 -11.14 14.38 1.03
CA ASN A 10 -11.01 14.69 2.45
C ASN A 10 -10.78 13.40 3.25
N PHE A 11 -10.21 13.56 4.45
CA PHE A 11 -10.15 12.46 5.40
C PHE A 11 -11.56 12.05 5.84
N LYS A 12 -11.69 10.79 6.24
CA LYS A 12 -12.97 10.23 6.66
C LYS A 12 -13.55 11.00 7.87
N ARG A 13 -14.87 11.12 7.91
CA ARG A 13 -15.61 11.74 9.01
C ARG A 13 -16.30 10.70 9.90
N ASN A 14 -16.50 9.49 9.37
CA ASN A 14 -17.14 8.39 10.06
C ASN A 14 -16.18 7.20 10.14
N SER A 15 -16.36 6.36 11.16
CA SER A 15 -15.62 5.12 11.27
C SER A 15 -15.91 4.22 10.08
N ASN A 16 -14.92 3.44 9.68
CA ASN A 16 -15.03 2.49 8.58
C ASN A 16 -14.33 1.18 8.98
N ALA A 17 -14.44 0.18 8.10
CA ALA A 17 -13.86 -1.13 8.34
C ALA A 17 -13.44 -1.75 7.01
N ILE A 18 -12.51 -2.72 7.09
CA ILE A 18 -12.08 -3.53 5.95
C ILE A 18 -12.76 -4.88 6.09
N ILE A 19 -13.52 -5.29 5.07
CA ILE A 19 -14.23 -6.57 5.08
C ILE A 19 -13.21 -7.72 5.19
N GLY A 20 -13.42 -8.61 6.16
CA GLY A 20 -12.55 -9.76 6.38
C GLY A 20 -11.25 -9.49 7.12
N ALA A 21 -11.01 -8.25 7.54
CA ALA A 21 -9.82 -7.91 8.31
C ALA A 21 -9.94 -8.35 9.77
N ASN A 22 -8.79 -8.67 10.38
CA ASN A 22 -8.68 -9.07 11.79
C ASN A 22 -8.29 -7.91 12.70
N PHE A 23 -8.35 -6.68 12.20
CA PHE A 23 -7.95 -5.49 12.93
C PHE A 23 -8.96 -4.37 12.70
N GLU A 24 -8.98 -3.41 13.61
CA GLU A 24 -9.79 -2.21 13.48
C GLU A 24 -9.01 -1.14 12.73
N THR A 25 -9.71 -0.36 11.89
CA THR A 25 -9.12 0.81 11.23
C THR A 25 -9.06 1.98 12.21
N SER A 26 -8.29 3.02 11.88
CA SER A 26 -8.20 4.20 12.72
C SER A 26 -9.54 4.88 12.88
N THR A 27 -9.73 5.59 13.99
CA THR A 27 -10.89 6.45 14.17
C THR A 27 -10.78 7.69 13.27
N PRO A 28 -11.90 8.35 12.95
CA PRO A 28 -11.83 9.60 12.17
C PRO A 28 -10.93 10.67 12.81
N SER A 29 -10.93 10.77 14.14
CA SER A 29 -10.11 11.74 14.84
C SER A 29 -8.60 11.43 14.76
N GLN A 30 -8.24 10.18 14.54
CA GLN A 30 -6.84 9.73 14.46
C GLN A 30 -6.31 9.72 13.02
N ALA A 31 -7.19 9.61 12.03
CA ALA A 31 -6.78 9.34 10.64
C ALA A 31 -5.77 10.35 10.11
N GLN A 32 -5.98 11.63 10.34
CA GLN A 32 -5.11 12.67 9.80
C GLN A 32 -3.72 12.62 10.41
N ILE A 33 -3.61 12.54 11.74
CA ILE A 33 -2.31 12.51 12.42
C ILE A 33 -1.56 11.20 12.14
N LEU A 34 -2.25 10.08 12.09
CA LEU A 34 -1.63 8.80 11.76
C LEU A 34 -1.10 8.78 10.34
N THR A 35 -1.84 9.37 9.38
CA THR A 35 -1.38 9.46 8.00
C THR A 35 -0.13 10.32 7.88
N LYS A 36 -0.10 11.45 8.56
CA LYS A 36 1.08 12.32 8.58
C LYS A 36 2.29 11.60 9.14
N ASN A 37 2.13 10.94 10.29
CA ASN A 37 3.21 10.18 10.92
C ASN A 37 3.68 9.01 10.03
N TRP A 38 2.74 8.36 9.37
CA TRP A 38 3.03 7.27 8.44
C TRP A 38 3.94 7.73 7.31
N ILE A 39 3.63 8.88 6.68
CA ILE A 39 4.45 9.43 5.59
C ILE A 39 5.86 9.78 6.09
N GLU A 40 5.96 10.46 7.22
CA GLU A 40 7.25 10.88 7.77
C GLU A 40 8.14 9.68 8.12
N ASN A 41 7.56 8.68 8.77
CA ASN A 41 8.28 7.47 9.15
C ASN A 41 8.71 6.65 7.94
N LEU A 42 7.85 6.56 6.92
CA LEU A 42 8.17 5.85 5.69
C LEU A 42 9.36 6.49 4.98
N ASN A 43 9.35 7.79 4.80
CA ASN A 43 10.45 8.51 4.16
C ASN A 43 11.76 8.29 4.90
N TYR A 44 11.72 8.36 6.22
CA TYR A 44 12.90 8.10 7.04
C TYR A 44 13.43 6.68 6.86
N ARG A 45 12.53 5.67 6.91
CA ARG A 45 12.94 4.27 6.75
C ARG A 45 13.49 3.97 5.36
N LEU A 46 12.91 4.59 4.32
CA LEU A 46 13.40 4.42 2.95
C LEU A 46 14.83 4.97 2.79
N GLU A 47 15.14 6.09 3.43
CA GLU A 47 16.50 6.65 3.41
C GLU A 47 17.52 5.70 4.03
N LEU A 48 17.12 4.86 4.97
CA LEU A 48 18.02 3.91 5.63
C LEU A 48 18.22 2.62 4.84
N CYS A 49 17.41 2.37 3.82
CA CYS A 49 17.49 1.15 3.02
C CYS A 49 18.78 1.13 2.17
N LYS A 50 19.42 -0.03 2.13
CA LYS A 50 20.71 -0.20 1.47
C LYS A 50 20.61 -0.92 0.13
N ASN A 51 19.50 -1.58 -0.16
CA ASN A 51 19.30 -2.35 -1.39
C ASN A 51 17.84 -2.40 -1.76
N ASP A 52 17.54 -2.93 -2.95
CA ASP A 52 16.20 -2.98 -3.50
C ASP A 52 15.25 -3.86 -2.68
N ASP A 53 15.75 -4.97 -2.13
CA ASP A 53 14.91 -5.85 -1.30
C ASP A 53 14.45 -5.15 -0.02
N GLU A 54 15.35 -4.40 0.62
CA GLU A 54 14.98 -3.62 1.80
C GLU A 54 13.94 -2.55 1.46
N LYS A 55 14.12 -1.87 0.33
CA LYS A 55 13.14 -0.87 -0.14
C LYS A 55 11.78 -1.51 -0.40
N LEU A 56 11.77 -2.66 -1.07
CA LEU A 56 10.52 -3.37 -1.34
C LEU A 56 9.82 -3.78 -0.06
N LEU A 57 10.56 -4.30 0.91
CA LEU A 57 9.98 -4.66 2.21
C LEU A 57 9.36 -3.45 2.91
N GLU A 58 10.04 -2.31 2.90
CA GLU A 58 9.49 -1.09 3.50
C GLU A 58 8.22 -0.61 2.78
N ILE A 59 8.21 -0.68 1.46
CA ILE A 59 7.04 -0.30 0.67
C ILE A 59 5.86 -1.21 1.00
N LEU A 60 6.08 -2.52 1.07
CA LEU A 60 5.03 -3.49 1.39
C LEU A 60 4.53 -3.33 2.83
N ASN A 61 5.41 -3.07 3.78
CA ASN A 61 5.02 -2.78 5.16
C ASN A 61 4.23 -1.48 5.27
N SER A 62 4.64 -0.46 4.54
CA SER A 62 3.94 0.82 4.55
C SER A 62 2.52 0.70 4.00
N HIS A 63 2.32 -0.19 3.03
CA HIS A 63 0.99 -0.45 2.49
C HIS A 63 0.07 -1.10 3.53
N ILE A 64 0.58 -2.04 4.32
CA ILE A 64 -0.17 -2.61 5.44
C ILE A 64 -0.61 -1.51 6.40
N GLU A 65 0.31 -0.64 6.78
CA GLU A 65 0.03 0.47 7.70
C GLU A 65 -1.02 1.42 7.13
N PHE A 66 -0.92 1.76 5.83
CA PHE A 66 -1.90 2.61 5.17
C PHE A 66 -3.30 1.98 5.21
N GLU A 67 -3.41 0.70 4.91
CA GLU A 67 -4.69 -0.01 4.93
C GLU A 67 -5.25 -0.08 6.36
N ARG A 68 -4.41 -0.18 7.37
CA ARG A 68 -4.86 -0.12 8.78
C ARG A 68 -5.39 1.25 9.14
N ILE A 69 -4.74 2.31 8.71
CA ILE A 69 -5.22 3.67 8.95
C ILE A 69 -6.55 3.89 8.24
N HIS A 70 -6.67 3.41 7.00
CA HIS A 70 -7.88 3.51 6.20
C HIS A 70 -8.44 4.93 6.24
N PRO A 71 -7.64 5.94 5.78
CA PRO A 71 -7.87 7.34 6.13
C PRO A 71 -9.04 7.99 5.41
N PHE A 72 -9.48 7.44 4.29
CA PHE A 72 -10.55 8.01 3.48
C PHE A 72 -11.84 7.21 3.65
N SER A 73 -12.97 7.82 3.30
CA SER A 73 -14.26 7.12 3.39
C SER A 73 -14.41 6.04 2.31
N ASP A 74 -13.73 6.21 1.16
CA ASP A 74 -13.76 5.28 0.04
C ASP A 74 -12.46 5.36 -0.75
N GLY A 75 -12.16 4.32 -1.53
CA GLY A 75 -11.01 4.30 -2.42
C GLY A 75 -9.67 4.07 -1.74
N ASN A 76 -9.65 3.62 -0.48
CA ASN A 76 -8.40 3.38 0.25
C ASN A 76 -7.52 2.32 -0.45
N GLY A 77 -8.10 1.22 -0.90
CA GLY A 77 -7.34 0.17 -1.58
C GLY A 77 -6.71 0.65 -2.89
N ARG A 78 -7.48 1.38 -3.71
CA ARG A 78 -6.96 1.94 -4.96
C ARG A 78 -5.86 2.96 -4.69
N THR A 79 -6.08 3.84 -3.73
CA THR A 79 -5.09 4.85 -3.34
C THR A 79 -3.83 4.19 -2.79
N GLY A 80 -3.96 3.20 -1.92
CA GLY A 80 -2.81 2.49 -1.37
C GLY A 80 -1.98 1.78 -2.42
N ARG A 81 -2.63 1.12 -3.38
CA ARG A 81 -1.90 0.45 -4.48
C ARG A 81 -1.20 1.46 -5.38
N LEU A 82 -1.84 2.60 -5.65
CA LEU A 82 -1.23 3.66 -6.44
C LEU A 82 0.00 4.26 -5.73
N ILE A 83 -0.08 4.43 -4.42
CA ILE A 83 1.04 4.90 -3.62
C ILE A 83 2.21 3.91 -3.68
N MET A 84 1.95 2.61 -3.61
CA MET A 84 3.00 1.60 -3.75
C MET A 84 3.73 1.73 -5.09
N MET A 85 2.98 1.91 -6.18
CA MET A 85 3.57 2.10 -7.50
C MET A 85 4.41 3.37 -7.55
N TYR A 86 3.90 4.47 -7.00
CA TYR A 86 4.64 5.74 -6.91
C TYR A 86 5.95 5.57 -6.14
N LEU A 87 5.91 4.87 -5.01
CA LEU A 87 7.11 4.63 -4.20
C LEU A 87 8.15 3.79 -4.94
N CYS A 88 7.71 2.81 -5.73
CA CYS A 88 8.63 2.05 -6.57
C CYS A 88 9.36 2.98 -7.56
N PHE A 89 8.65 3.88 -8.21
CA PHE A 89 9.27 4.84 -9.11
C PHE A 89 10.21 5.79 -8.37
N GLN A 90 9.79 6.30 -7.22
CA GLN A 90 10.61 7.19 -6.40
C GLN A 90 11.92 6.53 -5.99
N GLU A 91 11.88 5.27 -5.59
CA GLU A 91 13.04 4.53 -5.12
C GLU A 91 13.81 3.81 -6.23
N LYS A 92 13.39 3.99 -7.47
CA LYS A 92 14.02 3.43 -8.67
C LYS A 92 14.09 1.90 -8.65
N ILE A 93 13.05 1.28 -8.13
CA ILE A 93 12.85 -0.16 -8.24
C ILE A 93 11.71 -0.44 -9.21
N THR A 94 11.72 -1.65 -9.77
CA THR A 94 10.72 -2.02 -10.78
C THR A 94 9.32 -2.06 -10.15
N PRO A 95 8.32 -1.42 -10.76
CA PRO A 95 6.95 -1.52 -10.27
C PRO A 95 6.38 -2.91 -10.51
N PHE A 96 5.23 -3.17 -9.87
CA PHE A 96 4.52 -4.43 -10.02
C PHE A 96 3.02 -4.18 -10.00
N VAL A 97 2.26 -5.08 -10.61
CA VAL A 97 0.80 -5.01 -10.66
C VAL A 97 0.24 -6.29 -10.04
N ILE A 98 -0.69 -6.12 -9.10
CA ILE A 98 -1.40 -7.24 -8.51
C ILE A 98 -2.49 -7.65 -9.51
N GLU A 99 -2.31 -8.81 -10.14
CA GLU A 99 -3.25 -9.33 -11.12
C GLU A 99 -4.45 -10.00 -10.44
N LYS A 100 -5.50 -10.25 -11.21
CA LYS A 100 -6.73 -10.87 -10.72
C LYS A 100 -6.47 -12.21 -10.02
N GLU A 101 -5.59 -13.03 -10.58
CA GLU A 101 -5.23 -14.32 -10.00
C GLU A 101 -4.44 -14.22 -8.69
N ASP A 102 -3.90 -13.06 -8.39
CA ASP A 102 -3.10 -12.84 -7.18
C ASP A 102 -3.90 -12.20 -6.04
N ILE A 103 -5.17 -11.89 -6.27
CA ILE A 103 -5.99 -11.16 -5.29
C ILE A 103 -6.12 -11.93 -3.97
N ALA A 104 -6.31 -13.25 -4.02
CA ALA A 104 -6.45 -14.06 -2.79
C ALA A 104 -5.18 -13.95 -1.93
N LEU A 105 -4.00 -14.02 -2.55
CA LEU A 105 -2.73 -13.87 -1.85
C LEU A 105 -2.56 -12.47 -1.30
N TYR A 106 -2.91 -11.46 -2.09
CA TYR A 106 -2.85 -10.06 -1.67
C TYR A 106 -3.75 -9.80 -0.46
N MET A 107 -4.98 -10.31 -0.48
CA MET A 107 -5.89 -10.14 0.66
C MET A 107 -5.39 -10.87 1.90
N SER A 108 -4.76 -12.03 1.73
CA SER A 108 -4.15 -12.76 2.84
C SER A 108 -3.01 -11.97 3.48
N TYR A 109 -2.15 -11.38 2.67
CA TYR A 109 -1.05 -10.55 3.14
C TYR A 109 -1.56 -9.36 3.96
N LEU A 110 -2.61 -8.71 3.51
CA LEU A 110 -3.21 -7.59 4.24
C LEU A 110 -3.88 -8.05 5.53
N ARG A 111 -4.66 -9.13 5.47
CA ARG A 111 -5.39 -9.65 6.63
C ARG A 111 -4.44 -10.10 7.74
N GLU A 112 -3.39 -10.83 7.37
CA GLU A 112 -2.40 -11.34 8.32
C GLU A 112 -1.33 -10.31 8.67
N GLN A 113 -1.31 -9.17 7.97
CA GLN A 113 -0.33 -8.10 8.16
C GLN A 113 1.10 -8.61 8.11
N ASN A 114 1.37 -9.50 7.13
CA ASN A 114 2.63 -10.20 7.01
C ASN A 114 3.17 -10.11 5.59
N VAL A 115 4.27 -9.37 5.41
CA VAL A 115 4.91 -9.16 4.11
C VAL A 115 5.45 -10.47 3.52
N ASP A 116 5.84 -11.43 4.35
CA ASP A 116 6.41 -12.68 3.87
C ASP A 116 5.43 -13.47 3.00
N ILE A 117 4.13 -13.27 3.20
CA ILE A 117 3.09 -13.94 2.40
C ILE A 117 3.19 -13.57 0.93
N ILE A 118 3.56 -12.32 0.62
CA ILE A 118 3.50 -11.82 -0.75
C ILE A 118 4.87 -11.45 -1.34
N PHE A 119 5.91 -11.37 -0.53
CA PHE A 119 7.21 -10.82 -0.94
C PHE A 119 7.78 -11.51 -2.17
N GLU A 120 7.85 -12.85 -2.16
CA GLU A 120 8.40 -13.60 -3.29
C GLU A 120 7.54 -13.45 -4.55
N LYS A 121 6.22 -13.41 -4.39
CA LYS A 121 5.31 -13.19 -5.51
C LYS A 121 5.51 -11.81 -6.13
N VAL A 122 5.67 -10.79 -5.30
CA VAL A 122 5.92 -9.43 -5.80
C VAL A 122 7.23 -9.38 -6.58
N LYS A 123 8.27 -10.08 -6.12
CA LYS A 123 9.53 -10.15 -6.85
C LYS A 123 9.36 -10.81 -8.22
N GLU A 124 8.54 -11.85 -8.31
CA GLU A 124 8.19 -12.47 -9.60
C GLU A 124 7.48 -11.47 -10.51
N LEU A 125 6.52 -10.74 -9.97
CA LEU A 125 5.78 -9.72 -10.73
C LEU A 125 6.70 -8.61 -11.21
N GLN A 126 7.67 -8.20 -10.40
CA GLN A 126 8.69 -7.23 -10.81
C GLN A 126 9.54 -7.74 -11.96
N LYS A 127 9.95 -9.01 -11.94
CA LYS A 127 10.70 -9.60 -13.05
C LYS A 127 9.89 -9.61 -14.33
N PHE A 128 8.60 -9.91 -14.24
CA PHE A 128 7.71 -9.90 -15.38
C PHE A 128 7.60 -8.49 -15.96
N GLU A 129 7.41 -7.48 -15.12
CA GLU A 129 7.31 -6.08 -15.56
C GLU A 129 8.63 -5.59 -16.15
N GLN A 130 9.77 -5.98 -15.57
CA GLN A 130 11.08 -5.59 -16.08
C GLN A 130 11.30 -6.13 -17.51
N LYS A 131 10.89 -7.36 -17.78
CA LYS A 131 10.96 -7.93 -19.11
C LYS A 131 10.10 -7.16 -20.11
N ARG A 132 8.93 -6.69 -19.68
CA ARG A 132 8.07 -5.86 -20.51
C ARG A 132 8.72 -4.50 -20.81
N ILE A 133 9.30 -3.88 -19.80
CA ILE A 133 9.99 -2.59 -19.92
C ILE A 133 11.19 -2.72 -20.89
N ASP A 134 11.95 -3.80 -20.78
CA ASP A 134 13.14 -4.04 -21.60
C ASP A 134 12.82 -4.21 -23.10
N LYS A 135 11.54 -4.47 -23.45
CA LYS A 135 11.11 -4.57 -24.84
C LYS A 135 10.87 -3.22 -25.50
N PHE A 136 10.84 -2.17 -24.72
CA PHE A 136 10.67 -0.81 -25.21
C PHE A 136 11.98 -0.07 -25.06
#